data_4b5b1c8257505d2de1d5e84caf98fb8c
#
_entry.id   4b5b1c8257505d2de1d5e84caf98fb8c
#
_cell.length_a   1.000
_cell.length_b   1.000
_cell.length_c   1.000
_cell.angle_alpha   90.00
_cell.angle_beta   90.00
_cell.angle_gamma   90.00
#
_symmetry.space_group_name_H-M   'P 1'
#
loop_
_entity.id
_entity.type
_entity.pdbx_description
1 polymer ?
#
loop_
_entity_poly.entity_id
_entity_poly.type
_entity_poly.pdbx_seq_one_letter_code
_entity_poly.pdbx_strand_id
1 'polypeptide(L)'
;MGSVAANVAELDGSKFNITRSTNLRDVPLPGSPEELSHSHCTDHMVTVKWTAANGWETPEVKPYQNLSIPPTASVLHYATECFEGMKVYRGYDGKLRLFRPDCNGERLNSSSQRSSLPGFKYDEVKKLVAKLLQIDGPRMFQYRRHLPTI
;
A
#
# COMPACT_ATOMS: atom_id res chain seq x y z
N MET A 1 35.93 -13.74 -9.76
CA MET A 1 34.73 -14.49 -10.13
C MET A 1 33.59 -13.48 -10.15
N GLY A 2 33.17 -13.05 -11.35
CA GLY A 2 32.07 -12.11 -11.49
C GLY A 2 30.75 -12.80 -11.11
N SER A 3 30.11 -12.29 -10.08
CA SER A 3 28.72 -12.65 -9.78
C SER A 3 27.85 -12.16 -10.93
N VAL A 4 27.38 -13.08 -11.75
CA VAL A 4 26.28 -12.78 -12.68
C VAL A 4 25.08 -12.49 -11.80
N ALA A 5 24.69 -11.21 -11.69
CA ALA A 5 23.46 -10.85 -11.04
C ALA A 5 22.33 -11.64 -11.72
N ALA A 6 21.70 -12.55 -10.99
CA ALA A 6 20.54 -13.27 -11.49
C ALA A 6 19.51 -12.22 -11.95
N ASN A 7 19.02 -12.36 -13.18
CA ASN A 7 18.00 -11.48 -13.73
C ASN A 7 16.67 -11.82 -13.06
N VAL A 8 16.48 -11.32 -11.82
CA VAL A 8 15.28 -11.56 -11.02
C VAL A 8 14.14 -10.65 -11.49
N ALA A 9 12.90 -11.10 -11.34
CA ALA A 9 11.73 -10.35 -11.78
C ALA A 9 11.62 -8.99 -11.09
N GLU A 10 11.43 -7.92 -11.88
CA GLU A 10 11.11 -6.60 -11.37
C GLU A 10 9.63 -6.53 -10.93
N LEU A 11 9.32 -5.59 -10.04
CA LEU A 11 7.94 -5.31 -9.65
C LEU A 11 7.12 -4.86 -10.86
N ASP A 12 6.00 -5.53 -11.12
CA ASP A 12 5.04 -5.19 -12.17
C ASP A 12 3.67 -4.84 -11.56
N GLY A 13 3.42 -3.57 -11.35
CA GLY A 13 2.16 -3.05 -10.80
C GLY A 13 1.01 -3.01 -11.81
N SER A 14 1.16 -3.58 -13.00
CA SER A 14 0.06 -3.70 -13.97
C SER A 14 -0.69 -5.02 -13.87
N LYS A 15 -0.08 -6.03 -13.25
CA LYS A 15 -0.64 -7.37 -13.07
C LYS A 15 -1.07 -7.58 -11.63
N PHE A 16 -2.24 -8.19 -11.43
CA PHE A 16 -2.79 -8.44 -10.10
C PHE A 16 -3.55 -9.75 -10.05
N ASN A 17 -3.35 -10.48 -8.96
CA ASN A 17 -4.31 -11.46 -8.48
C ASN A 17 -5.29 -10.74 -7.54
N ILE A 18 -6.60 -10.81 -7.83
CA ILE A 18 -7.61 -10.06 -7.07
C ILE A 18 -8.61 -11.04 -6.44
N THR A 19 -8.64 -11.05 -5.11
CA THR A 19 -9.66 -11.73 -4.30
C THR A 19 -10.46 -10.68 -3.54
N ARG A 20 -11.74 -10.55 -3.83
CA ARG A 20 -12.60 -9.57 -3.16
C ARG A 20 -13.09 -10.09 -1.81
N SER A 21 -13.16 -9.19 -0.84
CA SER A 21 -13.80 -9.47 0.44
C SER A 21 -15.30 -9.62 0.25
N THR A 22 -15.87 -10.66 0.87
CA THR A 22 -17.32 -10.84 0.99
C THR A 22 -17.86 -10.28 2.30
N ASN A 23 -16.98 -9.93 3.24
CA ASN A 23 -17.33 -9.32 4.52
C ASN A 23 -16.77 -7.90 4.56
N LEU A 24 -17.60 -6.94 4.17
CA LEU A 24 -17.22 -5.53 4.12
C LEU A 24 -17.44 -4.87 5.49
N ARG A 25 -16.49 -4.05 5.92
CA ARG A 25 -16.55 -3.31 7.19
C ARG A 25 -17.46 -2.10 7.07
N ASP A 26 -18.04 -1.69 8.18
CA ASP A 26 -18.76 -0.42 8.22
C ASP A 26 -17.79 0.74 7.98
N VAL A 27 -18.25 1.74 7.24
CA VAL A 27 -17.47 2.95 6.99
C VAL A 27 -17.77 3.94 8.11
N PRO A 28 -16.74 4.38 8.86
CA PRO A 28 -16.94 5.34 9.95
C PRO A 28 -17.59 6.63 9.47
N LEU A 29 -18.47 7.19 10.28
CA LEU A 29 -19.05 8.50 10.00
C LEU A 29 -17.98 9.59 10.15
N PRO A 30 -18.02 10.63 9.33
CA PRO A 30 -17.10 11.76 9.44
C PRO A 30 -17.11 12.39 10.83
N GLY A 31 -15.93 12.53 11.45
CA GLY A 31 -15.75 13.08 12.78
C GLY A 31 -16.10 12.12 13.92
N SER A 32 -16.47 10.86 13.62
CA SER A 32 -16.71 9.86 14.66
C SER A 32 -15.42 9.47 15.39
N PRO A 33 -15.51 8.95 16.62
CA PRO A 33 -14.35 8.44 17.35
C PRO A 33 -13.60 7.34 16.57
N GLU A 34 -14.31 6.52 15.81
CA GLU A 34 -13.74 5.48 14.98
C GLU A 34 -12.88 6.06 13.84
N GLU A 35 -13.36 7.12 13.16
CA GLU A 35 -12.56 7.82 12.14
C GLU A 35 -11.31 8.46 12.77
N LEU A 36 -11.47 9.11 13.91
CA LEU A 36 -10.40 9.84 14.60
C LEU A 36 -9.35 8.93 15.23
N SER A 37 -9.70 7.68 15.54
CA SER A 37 -8.78 6.70 16.14
C SER A 37 -7.65 6.28 15.20
N HIS A 38 -7.77 6.51 13.89
CA HIS A 38 -6.85 6.05 12.84
C HIS A 38 -6.59 4.54 12.82
N SER A 39 -7.45 3.75 13.49
CA SER A 39 -7.34 2.29 13.53
C SER A 39 -8.23 1.58 12.51
N HIS A 40 -9.08 2.32 11.81
CA HIS A 40 -9.97 1.78 10.80
C HIS A 40 -9.21 1.54 9.49
N CYS A 41 -9.20 0.29 9.04
CA CYS A 41 -8.53 -0.12 7.81
C CYS A 41 -9.54 -0.37 6.69
N THR A 42 -9.07 -0.28 5.44
CA THR A 42 -9.84 -0.66 4.24
C THR A 42 -10.24 -2.14 4.25
N ASP A 43 -11.21 -2.52 3.41
CA ASP A 43 -11.66 -3.91 3.29
C ASP A 43 -10.60 -4.83 2.68
N HIS A 44 -9.71 -4.26 1.88
CA HIS A 44 -8.65 -4.98 1.19
C HIS A 44 -7.27 -4.44 1.56
N MET A 45 -6.26 -5.25 1.29
CA MET A 45 -4.85 -4.89 1.33
C MET A 45 -4.17 -5.33 0.03
N VAL A 46 -3.08 -4.66 -0.32
CA VAL A 46 -2.18 -5.12 -1.39
C VAL A 46 -0.94 -5.69 -0.76
N THR A 47 -0.57 -6.88 -1.18
CA THR A 47 0.71 -7.49 -0.80
C THR A 47 1.47 -7.90 -2.04
N VAL A 48 2.79 -7.82 -1.97
CA VAL A 48 3.69 -8.38 -2.98
C VAL A 48 4.91 -8.93 -2.26
N LYS A 49 5.31 -10.14 -2.62
CA LYS A 49 6.49 -10.78 -2.04
C LYS A 49 7.68 -10.59 -2.95
N TRP A 50 8.83 -10.56 -2.34
CA TRP A 50 10.10 -10.63 -3.03
C TRP A 50 10.96 -11.76 -2.46
N THR A 51 11.66 -12.46 -3.33
CA THR A 51 12.62 -13.49 -2.95
C THR A 51 13.92 -13.30 -3.74
N ALA A 52 15.04 -13.67 -3.13
CA ALA A 52 16.34 -13.60 -3.80
C ALA A 52 16.41 -14.49 -5.05
N ALA A 53 15.64 -15.57 -5.10
CA ALA A 53 15.62 -16.51 -6.23
C ALA A 53 14.79 -16.00 -7.42
N ASN A 54 13.63 -15.36 -7.13
CA ASN A 54 12.64 -15.07 -8.17
C ASN A 54 12.41 -13.56 -8.39
N GLY A 55 12.86 -12.70 -7.46
CA GLY A 55 12.54 -11.28 -7.47
C GLY A 55 11.13 -11.02 -6.94
N TRP A 56 10.45 -10.01 -7.52
CA TRP A 56 9.10 -9.61 -7.14
C TRP A 56 8.05 -10.55 -7.75
N GLU A 57 7.18 -11.09 -6.89
CA GLU A 57 6.03 -11.90 -7.31
C GLU A 57 4.91 -11.01 -7.85
N THR A 58 3.88 -11.64 -8.44
CA THR A 58 2.67 -10.92 -8.86
C THR A 58 1.96 -10.32 -7.64
N PRO A 59 1.65 -9.00 -7.64
CA PRO A 59 0.90 -8.36 -6.59
C PRO A 59 -0.47 -8.98 -6.35
N GLU A 60 -0.86 -9.09 -5.10
CA GLU A 60 -2.17 -9.60 -4.68
C GLU A 60 -2.99 -8.51 -4.01
N VAL A 61 -4.20 -8.28 -4.51
CA VAL A 61 -5.26 -7.58 -3.76
C VAL A 61 -6.11 -8.64 -3.08
N LYS A 62 -6.21 -8.56 -1.76
CA LYS A 62 -6.92 -9.57 -0.96
C LYS A 62 -7.62 -8.92 0.23
N PRO A 63 -8.59 -9.62 0.89
CA PRO A 63 -9.20 -9.14 2.12
C PRO A 63 -8.13 -8.76 3.15
N TYR A 64 -8.36 -7.66 3.87
CA TYR A 64 -7.46 -7.24 4.93
C TYR A 64 -7.41 -8.31 6.04
N GLN A 65 -6.22 -8.79 6.33
CA GLN A 65 -5.98 -9.88 7.28
C GLN A 65 -4.61 -9.73 7.95
N ASN A 66 -4.38 -10.52 8.99
CA ASN A 66 -3.09 -10.62 9.65
C ASN A 66 -2.01 -11.14 8.70
N LEU A 67 -0.79 -10.67 8.89
CA LEU A 67 0.38 -11.23 8.22
C LEU A 67 0.89 -12.44 9.00
N SER A 68 1.16 -13.54 8.30
CA SER A 68 1.83 -14.69 8.87
C SER A 68 3.33 -14.57 8.59
N ILE A 69 4.11 -14.33 9.65
CA ILE A 69 5.57 -14.20 9.58
C ILE A 69 6.23 -15.14 10.61
N PRO A 70 7.38 -15.75 10.29
CA PRO A 70 8.07 -16.61 11.23
C PRO A 70 8.54 -15.82 12.47
N PRO A 71 8.55 -16.44 13.66
CA PRO A 71 9.08 -15.78 14.87
C PRO A 71 10.54 -15.33 14.75
N THR A 72 11.31 -15.94 13.84
CA THR A 72 12.71 -15.60 13.54
C THR A 72 12.87 -14.49 12.52
N ALA A 73 11.78 -13.89 12.04
CA ALA A 73 11.86 -12.80 11.06
C ALA A 73 12.65 -11.62 11.61
N SER A 74 13.61 -11.10 10.83
CA SER A 74 14.52 -10.03 11.27
C SER A 74 13.79 -8.74 11.63
N VAL A 75 12.64 -8.47 11.05
CA VAL A 75 11.80 -7.33 11.40
C VAL A 75 11.41 -7.32 12.88
N LEU A 76 11.16 -8.49 13.49
CA LEU A 76 10.76 -8.61 14.89
C LEU A 76 11.92 -8.39 15.87
N HIS A 77 13.17 -8.56 15.43
CA HIS A 77 14.33 -8.54 16.31
C HIS A 77 15.30 -7.40 16.03
N TYR A 78 15.34 -6.93 14.79
CA TYR A 78 16.31 -5.94 14.33
C TYR A 78 15.67 -4.73 13.66
N ALA A 79 14.32 -4.63 13.68
CA ALA A 79 13.57 -3.57 13.01
C ALA A 79 14.00 -3.37 11.54
N THR A 80 14.25 -4.48 10.83
CA THR A 80 14.66 -4.46 9.42
C THR A 80 13.42 -4.22 8.56
N GLU A 81 12.96 -2.98 8.59
CA GLU A 81 11.77 -2.52 7.86
C GLU A 81 11.91 -1.06 7.45
N CYS A 82 11.07 -0.63 6.53
CA CYS A 82 10.82 0.78 6.25
C CYS A 82 9.33 0.99 5.98
N PHE A 83 8.84 2.19 6.24
CA PHE A 83 7.46 2.55 5.98
C PHE A 83 7.36 3.91 5.30
N GLU A 84 6.22 4.15 4.67
CA GLU A 84 5.91 5.43 4.06
C GLU A 84 4.41 5.74 4.23
N GLY A 85 4.10 7.01 4.50
CA GLY A 85 2.72 7.48 4.62
C GLY A 85 2.34 8.39 3.45
N MET A 86 1.21 8.08 2.80
CA MET A 86 0.69 8.86 1.68
C MET A 86 -0.75 9.28 1.98
N LYS A 87 -1.12 10.49 1.58
CA LYS A 87 -2.47 11.01 1.79
C LYS A 87 -3.29 10.94 0.51
N VAL A 88 -4.54 10.52 0.66
CA VAL A 88 -5.56 10.53 -0.37
C VAL A 88 -6.66 11.51 0.02
N TYR A 89 -7.07 12.34 -0.91
CA TYR A 89 -8.12 13.31 -0.67
C TYR A 89 -9.24 13.16 -1.72
N ARG A 90 -10.48 13.33 -1.28
CA ARG A 90 -11.60 13.52 -2.21
C ARG A 90 -11.77 15.01 -2.47
N GLY A 91 -11.66 15.41 -3.73
CA GLY A 91 -11.91 16.78 -4.16
C GLY A 91 -13.41 17.12 -4.16
N TYR A 92 -13.73 18.41 -4.30
CA TYR A 92 -15.11 18.89 -4.43
C TYR A 92 -15.84 18.30 -5.65
N ASP A 93 -15.11 17.94 -6.68
CA ASP A 93 -15.58 17.24 -7.88
C ASP A 93 -15.79 15.73 -7.67
N GLY A 94 -15.61 15.25 -6.45
CA GLY A 94 -15.75 13.84 -6.07
C GLY A 94 -14.59 12.93 -6.47
N LYS A 95 -13.58 13.44 -7.16
CA LYS A 95 -12.42 12.64 -7.59
C LYS A 95 -11.41 12.43 -6.46
N LEU A 96 -10.85 11.24 -6.38
CA LEU A 96 -9.75 10.94 -5.47
C LEU A 96 -8.42 11.43 -6.05
N ARG A 97 -7.60 12.02 -5.19
CA ARG A 97 -6.29 12.54 -5.54
C ARG A 97 -5.25 12.13 -4.51
N LEU A 98 -4.10 11.68 -4.98
CA LEU A 98 -2.91 11.50 -4.17
C LEU A 98 -2.16 12.83 -4.07
N PHE A 99 -1.63 13.13 -2.90
CA PHE A 99 -0.84 14.34 -2.69
C PHE A 99 0.65 14.00 -2.81
N ARG A 100 1.31 14.54 -3.83
CA ARG A 100 2.75 14.41 -4.11
C ARG A 100 3.27 12.97 -4.02
N PRO A 101 2.60 11.99 -4.66
CA PRO A 101 2.92 10.58 -4.52
C PRO A 101 4.35 10.25 -4.97
N ASP A 102 4.91 11.02 -5.93
CA ASP A 102 6.26 10.79 -6.45
C ASP A 102 7.31 10.98 -5.35
N CYS A 103 7.20 12.05 -4.54
CA CYS A 103 8.11 12.30 -3.42
C CYS A 103 8.05 11.18 -2.35
N ASN A 104 6.84 10.63 -2.09
CA ASN A 104 6.67 9.52 -1.16
C ASN A 104 7.36 8.26 -1.68
N GLY A 105 7.20 7.95 -2.95
CA GLY A 105 7.80 6.79 -3.56
C GLY A 105 9.32 6.83 -3.65
N GLU A 106 9.87 7.99 -4.00
CA GLU A 106 11.33 8.21 -4.01
C GLU A 106 11.91 8.03 -2.61
N ARG A 107 11.25 8.58 -1.58
CA ARG A 107 11.67 8.44 -0.18
C ARG A 107 11.58 6.99 0.29
N LEU A 108 10.49 6.27 -0.02
CA LEU A 108 10.35 4.86 0.30
C LEU A 108 11.46 4.02 -0.34
N ASN A 109 11.75 4.25 -1.61
CA ASN A 109 12.82 3.52 -2.32
C ASN A 109 14.21 3.83 -1.73
N SER A 110 14.48 5.09 -1.39
CA SER A 110 15.71 5.48 -0.70
C SER A 110 15.85 4.80 0.67
N SER A 111 14.77 4.74 1.45
CA SER A 111 14.72 4.04 2.73
C SER A 111 14.97 2.53 2.57
N SER A 112 14.35 1.91 1.57
CA SER A 112 14.54 0.50 1.22
C SER A 112 16.02 0.21 0.92
N GLN A 113 16.63 0.99 0.05
CA GLN A 113 18.05 0.83 -0.30
C GLN A 113 18.96 1.03 0.92
N ARG A 114 18.68 2.02 1.76
CA ARG A 114 19.44 2.28 3.00
C ARG A 114 19.36 1.11 3.96
N SER A 115 18.24 0.41 4.02
CA SER A 115 18.01 -0.77 4.86
C SER A 115 18.40 -2.08 4.17
N SER A 116 19.07 -2.02 3.02
CA SER A 116 19.44 -3.20 2.20
C SER A 116 18.25 -4.08 1.85
N LEU A 117 17.06 -3.50 1.76
CA LEU A 117 15.86 -4.15 1.26
C LEU A 117 15.79 -4.05 -0.27
N PRO A 118 15.00 -4.91 -0.93
CA PRO A 118 14.87 -4.88 -2.38
C PRO A 118 14.37 -3.53 -2.89
N GLY A 119 15.03 -3.01 -3.93
CA GLY A 119 14.59 -1.81 -4.63
C GLY A 119 13.41 -2.11 -5.56
N PHE A 120 12.75 -1.04 -6.01
CA PHE A 120 11.61 -1.11 -6.94
C PHE A 120 11.52 0.20 -7.74
N LYS A 121 10.86 0.12 -8.90
CA LYS A 121 10.49 1.31 -9.64
C LYS A 121 9.26 1.94 -8.98
N TYR A 122 9.37 3.20 -8.62
CA TYR A 122 8.30 3.90 -7.90
C TYR A 122 6.96 3.90 -8.66
N ASP A 123 6.99 4.05 -9.99
CA ASP A 123 5.77 4.03 -10.81
C ASP A 123 4.98 2.73 -10.65
N GLU A 124 5.63 1.62 -10.36
CA GLU A 124 4.95 0.35 -10.10
C GLU A 124 4.20 0.38 -8.76
N VAL A 125 4.82 0.93 -7.70
CA VAL A 125 4.14 1.10 -6.39
C VAL A 125 2.94 2.05 -6.52
N LYS A 126 3.06 3.11 -7.31
CA LYS A 126 1.94 4.03 -7.60
C LYS A 126 0.75 3.29 -8.23
N LYS A 127 1.00 2.33 -9.12
CA LYS A 127 -0.06 1.48 -9.71
C LYS A 127 -0.72 0.59 -8.64
N LEU A 128 0.07 0.05 -7.67
CA LEU A 128 -0.48 -0.73 -6.56
C LEU A 128 -1.45 0.10 -5.71
N VAL A 129 -1.04 1.30 -5.33
CA VAL A 129 -1.88 2.24 -4.56
C VAL A 129 -3.14 2.61 -5.35
N ALA A 130 -3.00 2.94 -6.64
CA ALA A 130 -4.12 3.27 -7.51
C ALA A 130 -5.12 2.11 -7.63
N LYS A 131 -4.63 0.86 -7.71
CA LYS A 131 -5.49 -0.32 -7.77
C LYS A 131 -6.30 -0.49 -6.48
N LEU A 132 -5.70 -0.35 -5.31
CA LEU A 132 -6.41 -0.41 -4.03
C LEU A 132 -7.48 0.68 -3.95
N LEU A 133 -7.15 1.91 -4.35
CA LEU A 133 -8.08 3.04 -4.38
C LEU A 133 -9.23 2.84 -5.38
N GLN A 134 -9.02 2.15 -6.49
CA GLN A 134 -10.10 1.80 -7.42
C GLN A 134 -11.09 0.81 -6.80
N ILE A 135 -10.62 -0.07 -5.91
CA ILE A 135 -11.44 -1.11 -5.29
C ILE A 135 -12.18 -0.56 -4.07
N ASP A 136 -11.47 0.04 -3.12
CA ASP A 136 -12.02 0.47 -1.83
C ASP A 136 -12.43 1.96 -1.79
N GLY A 137 -11.79 2.78 -2.62
CA GLY A 137 -12.00 4.22 -2.61
C GLY A 137 -13.44 4.69 -2.81
N PRO A 138 -14.23 4.11 -3.74
CA PRO A 138 -15.63 4.52 -3.93
C PRO A 138 -16.46 4.39 -2.65
N ARG A 139 -16.15 3.41 -1.82
CA ARG A 139 -16.85 3.15 -0.57
C ARG A 139 -16.26 3.92 0.61
N MET A 140 -14.93 3.86 0.79
CA MET A 140 -14.24 4.46 1.94
C MET A 140 -14.27 6.00 1.94
N PHE A 141 -14.41 6.62 0.77
CA PHE A 141 -14.45 8.08 0.63
C PHE A 141 -15.83 8.59 0.17
N GLN A 142 -16.92 7.92 0.56
CA GLN A 142 -18.26 8.30 0.13
C GLN A 142 -18.76 9.61 0.76
N TYR A 143 -18.29 9.98 1.94
CA TYR A 143 -18.71 11.20 2.63
C TYR A 143 -17.85 12.39 2.20
N ARG A 144 -18.51 13.50 1.83
CA ARG A 144 -17.85 14.81 1.71
C ARG A 144 -17.68 15.37 3.13
N ARG A 145 -16.48 15.77 3.50
CA ARG A 145 -16.35 16.69 4.64
C ARG A 145 -17.01 17.99 4.23
N HIS A 146 -18.17 18.31 4.79
CA HIS A 146 -18.72 19.66 4.73
C HIS A 146 -17.79 20.54 5.56
N LEU A 147 -16.89 21.27 4.89
CA LEU A 147 -16.30 22.43 5.56
C LEU A 147 -17.47 23.39 5.86
N PRO A 148 -17.60 23.91 7.10
CA PRO A 148 -18.59 24.95 7.36
C PRO A 148 -18.30 26.11 6.38
N THR A 149 -19.32 26.56 5.71
CA THR A 149 -19.26 27.77 4.89
C THR A 149 -18.98 28.92 5.86
N ILE A 150 -17.81 29.54 5.73
CA ILE A 150 -17.47 30.76 6.44
C ILE A 150 -18.26 31.92 5.81
#